data_e417f74c76b9b52c2df4ca1309b1ea01
#
_entry.id   e417f74c76b9b52c2df4ca1309b1ea01
#
_cell.length_a   1.000
_cell.length_b   1.000
_cell.length_c   1.000
_cell.angle_alpha   90.00
_cell.angle_beta   90.00
_cell.angle_gamma   90.00
#
_symmetry.space_group_name_H-M   'P 1'
#
loop_
_entity.id
_entity.type
_entity.pdbx_description
1 polymer ?
#
loop_
_entity_poly.entity_id
_entity_poly.type
_entity_poly.pdbx_seq_one_letter_code
_entity_poly.pdbx_strand_id
1 'polypeptide(L)'
;MNLVAQAAALFPNVTIIAFEVMGNHFHFVVSAEGDLVRRFWEYIRKRLARSFPSMKGVVLALKPITDLQSLRNNIVYSNRNGYVADPAYTPFSYPWGTGKYYFLDWPEGIRLCEVSARDKRKIFRCRTPEVPGEWTIAKGHVSPASYCAVNFGMSMFRDAHHYFAMVSKNVEEYVSLAAELDDGEFLTDPELFVRLRSLVREDYGVSSLRDLTKPQKLDIARRLRREFRSSNGQIRRVLGLTQYEVNTLFPLTAES
;
A
#
# COMPACT_ATOMS: atom_id res chain seq x y z
N MET A 1 -3.53 1.21 9.17
CA MET A 1 -3.80 -0.05 9.92
C MET A 1 -5.03 0.09 10.84
N ASN A 2 -4.96 0.75 11.98
CA ASN A 2 -6.08 0.79 12.96
C ASN A 2 -7.39 1.40 12.42
N LEU A 3 -7.32 2.33 11.47
CA LEU A 3 -8.50 2.84 10.78
C LEU A 3 -9.14 1.80 9.85
N VAL A 4 -8.32 0.96 9.21
CA VAL A 4 -8.83 -0.17 8.40
C VAL A 4 -9.55 -1.17 9.28
N ALA A 5 -8.99 -1.50 10.45
CA ALA A 5 -9.65 -2.36 11.45
C ALA A 5 -10.99 -1.76 11.92
N GLN A 6 -11.05 -0.46 12.22
CA GLN A 6 -12.31 0.22 12.55
C GLN A 6 -13.33 0.13 11.41
N ALA A 7 -12.89 0.34 10.18
CA ALA A 7 -13.77 0.22 9.02
C ALA A 7 -14.28 -1.22 8.86
N ALA A 8 -13.41 -2.21 9.02
CA ALA A 8 -13.81 -3.63 8.98
C ALA A 8 -14.86 -3.98 10.05
N ALA A 9 -14.70 -3.46 11.27
CA ALA A 9 -15.70 -3.67 12.34
C ALA A 9 -17.05 -3.03 12.03
N LEU A 10 -17.06 -1.84 11.41
CA LEU A 10 -18.29 -1.12 11.05
C LEU A 10 -18.97 -1.68 9.80
N PHE A 11 -18.23 -2.36 8.95
CA PHE A 11 -18.72 -2.95 7.70
C PHE A 11 -18.44 -4.46 7.64
N PRO A 12 -19.08 -5.26 8.52
CA PRO A 12 -18.79 -6.69 8.63
C PRO A 12 -19.09 -7.50 7.36
N ASN A 13 -19.93 -6.97 6.48
CA ASN A 13 -20.24 -7.57 5.18
C ASN A 13 -19.22 -7.20 4.08
N VAL A 14 -18.19 -6.44 4.40
CA VAL A 14 -17.02 -6.24 3.52
C VAL A 14 -15.91 -7.19 3.97
N THR A 15 -15.74 -8.29 3.27
CA THR A 15 -14.67 -9.24 3.54
C THR A 15 -13.38 -8.75 2.91
N ILE A 16 -12.40 -8.33 3.73
CA ILE A 16 -11.08 -7.94 3.25
C ILE A 16 -10.23 -9.20 3.08
N ILE A 17 -9.79 -9.47 1.85
CA ILE A 17 -8.95 -10.63 1.52
C ILE A 17 -7.47 -10.25 1.63
N ALA A 18 -7.07 -9.16 0.95
CA ALA A 18 -5.73 -8.60 1.04
C ALA A 18 -5.82 -7.07 1.05
N PHE A 19 -4.85 -6.43 1.67
CA PHE A 19 -4.66 -4.99 1.54
C PHE A 19 -3.22 -4.59 1.85
N GLU A 20 -2.83 -3.42 1.34
CA GLU A 20 -1.57 -2.78 1.70
C GLU A 20 -1.74 -1.26 1.76
N VAL A 21 -1.12 -0.65 2.78
CA VAL A 21 -1.09 0.79 2.98
C VAL A 21 0.30 1.29 2.65
N MET A 22 0.40 2.15 1.66
CA MET A 22 1.66 2.73 1.22
C MET A 22 1.72 4.23 1.54
N GLY A 23 2.84 4.88 1.28
CA GLY A 23 3.03 6.28 1.63
C GLY A 23 2.11 7.26 0.91
N ASN A 24 1.50 6.87 -0.21
CA ASN A 24 0.70 7.74 -1.08
C ASN A 24 -0.59 7.09 -1.60
N HIS A 25 -0.80 5.81 -1.41
CA HIS A 25 -2.00 5.09 -1.85
C HIS A 25 -2.23 3.81 -1.03
N PHE A 26 -3.33 3.13 -1.31
CA PHE A 26 -3.70 1.86 -0.71
C PHE A 26 -4.21 0.91 -1.79
N HIS A 27 -4.00 -0.38 -1.54
CA HIS A 27 -4.64 -1.45 -2.28
C HIS A 27 -5.53 -2.24 -1.35
N PHE A 28 -6.71 -2.63 -1.87
CA PHE A 28 -7.62 -3.54 -1.19
C PHE A 28 -8.14 -4.56 -2.19
N VAL A 29 -8.11 -5.83 -1.79
CA VAL A 29 -8.85 -6.90 -2.44
C VAL A 29 -9.96 -7.28 -1.48
N VAL A 30 -11.20 -7.04 -1.89
CA VAL A 30 -12.38 -7.23 -1.03
C VAL A 30 -13.47 -8.03 -1.74
N SER A 31 -14.31 -8.72 -0.97
CA SER A 31 -15.53 -9.35 -1.45
C SER A 31 -16.72 -8.68 -0.77
N ALA A 32 -17.53 -7.94 -1.54
CA ALA A 32 -18.76 -7.28 -1.14
C ALA A 32 -19.47 -6.69 -2.35
N GLU A 33 -20.71 -6.22 -2.17
CA GLU A 33 -21.39 -5.39 -3.15
C GLU A 33 -20.70 -4.05 -3.36
N GLY A 34 -20.68 -3.54 -4.61
CA GLY A 34 -19.93 -2.34 -4.98
C GLY A 34 -20.32 -1.09 -4.16
N ASP A 35 -21.60 -0.90 -3.85
CA ASP A 35 -22.04 0.24 -3.03
C ASP A 35 -21.58 0.13 -1.59
N LEU A 36 -21.51 -1.07 -1.05
CA LEU A 36 -20.96 -1.29 0.29
C LEU A 36 -19.46 -1.01 0.34
N VAL A 37 -18.72 -1.41 -0.71
CA VAL A 37 -17.29 -1.07 -0.86
C VAL A 37 -17.09 0.45 -0.94
N ARG A 38 -17.94 1.16 -1.69
CA ARG A 38 -17.89 2.63 -1.75
C ARG A 38 -18.12 3.28 -0.39
N ARG A 39 -19.09 2.81 0.40
CA ARG A 39 -19.36 3.30 1.76
C ARG A 39 -18.20 3.00 2.72
N PHE A 40 -17.63 1.80 2.64
CA PHE A 40 -16.43 1.41 3.39
C PHE A 40 -15.26 2.36 3.10
N TRP A 41 -14.98 2.61 1.82
CA TRP A 41 -13.92 3.55 1.41
C TRP A 41 -14.20 4.98 1.89
N GLU A 42 -15.42 5.47 1.71
CA GLU A 42 -15.81 6.82 2.15
C GLU A 42 -15.60 7.03 3.65
N TYR A 43 -15.85 6.02 4.47
CA TYR A 43 -15.55 6.08 5.88
C TYR A 43 -14.03 6.29 6.12
N ILE A 44 -13.19 5.49 5.48
CA ILE A 44 -11.73 5.59 5.59
C ILE A 44 -11.27 6.97 5.09
N ARG A 45 -11.71 7.37 3.90
CA ARG A 45 -11.32 8.63 3.27
C ARG A 45 -11.68 9.84 4.13
N LYS A 46 -12.90 9.92 4.63
CA LYS A 46 -13.36 11.01 5.51
C LYS A 46 -12.56 11.11 6.82
N ARG A 47 -12.19 9.98 7.37
CA ARG A 47 -11.37 9.94 8.59
C ARG A 47 -9.93 10.38 8.32
N LEU A 48 -9.33 9.92 7.21
CA LEU A 48 -7.99 10.33 6.80
C LEU A 48 -7.94 11.81 6.42
N ALA A 49 -8.96 12.34 5.77
CA ALA A 49 -9.03 13.74 5.36
C ALA A 49 -8.97 14.74 6.53
N ARG A 50 -9.23 14.28 7.76
CA ARG A 50 -9.04 15.13 8.98
C ARG A 50 -7.57 15.39 9.29
N SER A 51 -6.68 14.44 8.96
CA SER A 51 -5.24 14.56 9.20
C SER A 51 -4.46 14.86 7.90
N PHE A 52 -5.04 14.52 6.75
CA PHE A 52 -4.44 14.66 5.43
C PHE A 52 -5.46 15.28 4.47
N PRO A 53 -5.50 16.63 4.38
CA PRO A 53 -6.48 17.34 3.54
C PRO A 53 -6.49 16.91 2.07
N SER A 54 -5.35 16.46 1.52
CA SER A 54 -5.23 15.90 0.17
C SER A 54 -6.15 14.70 -0.09
N MET A 55 -6.55 13.98 0.96
CA MET A 55 -7.50 12.87 0.85
C MET A 55 -8.92 13.27 0.46
N LYS A 56 -9.29 14.56 0.55
CA LYS A 56 -10.65 15.02 0.19
C LYS A 56 -10.99 14.76 -1.28
N GLY A 57 -10.02 14.91 -2.17
CA GLY A 57 -10.18 14.74 -3.62
C GLY A 57 -9.85 13.34 -4.15
N VAL A 58 -9.44 12.40 -3.29
CA VAL A 58 -9.06 11.06 -3.74
C VAL A 58 -10.29 10.27 -4.17
N VAL A 59 -10.27 9.80 -5.40
CA VAL A 59 -11.32 8.98 -6.01
C VAL A 59 -10.98 7.50 -5.82
N LEU A 60 -12.01 6.69 -5.55
CA LEU A 60 -11.89 5.24 -5.49
C LEU A 60 -11.87 4.67 -6.92
N ALA A 61 -10.78 4.03 -7.31
CA ALA A 61 -10.76 3.13 -8.46
C ALA A 61 -11.30 1.77 -7.99
N LEU A 62 -12.45 1.36 -8.50
CA LEU A 62 -13.11 0.10 -8.16
C LEU A 62 -13.20 -0.77 -9.40
N LYS A 63 -12.56 -1.94 -9.36
CA LYS A 63 -12.56 -2.91 -10.45
C LYS A 63 -13.15 -4.25 -9.98
N PRO A 64 -14.14 -4.81 -10.67
CA PRO A 64 -14.61 -6.16 -10.38
C PRO A 64 -13.56 -7.21 -10.78
N ILE A 65 -13.41 -8.24 -9.96
CA ILE A 65 -12.58 -9.41 -10.20
C ILE A 65 -13.52 -10.56 -10.56
N THR A 66 -13.37 -11.13 -11.75
CA THR A 66 -14.35 -12.08 -12.31
C THR A 66 -13.85 -13.53 -12.38
N ASP A 67 -12.55 -13.75 -12.20
CA ASP A 67 -11.95 -15.07 -12.30
C ASP A 67 -10.86 -15.32 -11.24
N LEU A 68 -10.54 -16.60 -11.04
CA LEU A 68 -9.60 -17.04 -10.02
C LEU A 68 -8.16 -16.58 -10.28
N GLN A 69 -7.73 -16.53 -11.54
CA GLN A 69 -6.37 -16.07 -11.86
C GLN A 69 -6.22 -14.59 -11.60
N SER A 70 -7.21 -13.81 -11.99
CA SER A 70 -7.27 -12.38 -11.68
C SER A 70 -7.29 -12.13 -10.17
N LEU A 71 -8.02 -12.93 -9.38
CA LEU A 71 -8.02 -12.84 -7.92
C LEU A 71 -6.62 -13.09 -7.34
N ARG A 72 -5.94 -14.15 -7.79
CA ARG A 72 -4.55 -14.43 -7.37
C ARG A 72 -3.61 -13.28 -7.68
N ASN A 73 -3.67 -12.77 -8.91
CA ASN A 73 -2.83 -11.67 -9.37
C ASN A 73 -3.08 -10.40 -8.53
N ASN A 74 -4.33 -10.07 -8.22
CA ASN A 74 -4.67 -8.92 -7.38
C ASN A 74 -4.19 -9.08 -5.93
N ILE A 75 -4.30 -10.28 -5.34
CA ILE A 75 -3.76 -10.56 -3.99
C ILE A 75 -2.25 -10.37 -3.98
N VAL A 76 -1.56 -10.98 -4.95
CA VAL A 76 -0.09 -10.87 -5.07
C VAL A 76 0.33 -9.43 -5.33
N TYR A 77 -0.33 -8.74 -6.24
CA TYR A 77 -0.09 -7.33 -6.54
C TYR A 77 -0.23 -6.47 -5.28
N SER A 78 -1.33 -6.63 -4.55
CA SER A 78 -1.54 -5.91 -3.30
C SER A 78 -0.42 -6.16 -2.29
N ASN A 79 -0.08 -7.43 -2.03
CA ASN A 79 0.88 -7.81 -0.99
C ASN A 79 2.36 -7.54 -1.34
N ARG A 80 2.69 -7.27 -2.61
CA ARG A 80 4.07 -6.98 -3.02
C ARG A 80 4.42 -5.50 -3.08
N ASN A 81 3.45 -4.62 -3.18
CA ASN A 81 3.69 -3.20 -3.48
C ASN A 81 4.53 -2.49 -2.41
N GLY A 82 4.39 -2.86 -1.16
CA GLY A 82 5.16 -2.27 -0.07
C GLY A 82 6.67 -2.50 -0.22
N TYR A 83 7.09 -3.70 -0.61
CA TYR A 83 8.52 -3.97 -0.80
C TYR A 83 9.05 -3.37 -2.11
N VAL A 84 8.22 -3.28 -3.13
CA VAL A 84 8.60 -2.61 -4.39
C VAL A 84 8.87 -1.12 -4.13
N ALA A 85 8.04 -0.49 -3.30
CA ALA A 85 8.18 0.92 -2.96
C ALA A 85 9.33 1.21 -1.98
N ASP A 86 9.69 0.25 -1.12
CA ASP A 86 10.77 0.40 -0.13
C ASP A 86 11.62 -0.87 -0.03
N PRO A 87 12.84 -0.87 -0.63
CA PRO A 87 13.74 -2.02 -0.64
C PRO A 87 14.34 -2.37 0.74
N ALA A 88 14.05 -1.60 1.79
CA ALA A 88 14.39 -1.99 3.16
C ALA A 88 13.54 -3.19 3.64
N TYR A 89 12.45 -3.49 2.93
CA TYR A 89 11.57 -4.62 3.22
C TYR A 89 11.70 -5.72 2.18
N THR A 90 11.27 -6.91 2.56
CA THR A 90 10.98 -8.01 1.66
C THR A 90 9.46 -8.10 1.45
N PRO A 91 8.97 -8.88 0.46
CA PRO A 91 7.52 -9.11 0.30
C PRO A 91 6.83 -9.63 1.57
N PHE A 92 7.62 -10.21 2.49
CA PHE A 92 7.14 -10.88 3.71
C PHE A 92 7.36 -10.06 4.99
N SER A 93 8.02 -8.94 4.91
CA SER A 93 8.38 -8.12 6.09
C SER A 93 7.72 -6.74 6.11
N TYR A 94 7.04 -6.33 5.03
CA TYR A 94 6.38 -5.03 4.98
C TYR A 94 5.27 -4.95 6.05
N PRO A 95 5.34 -3.96 6.97
CA PRO A 95 4.52 -4.00 8.18
C PRO A 95 3.07 -3.52 7.98
N TRP A 96 2.78 -2.84 6.87
CA TRP A 96 1.54 -2.07 6.71
C TRP A 96 0.52 -2.73 5.78
N GLY A 97 0.41 -4.05 5.83
CA GLY A 97 -0.51 -4.81 4.99
C GLY A 97 -0.70 -6.26 5.45
N THR A 98 -1.30 -7.04 4.56
CA THR A 98 -1.58 -8.46 4.78
C THR A 98 -0.45 -9.38 4.33
N GLY A 99 0.50 -8.92 3.51
CA GLY A 99 1.54 -9.76 2.90
C GLY A 99 2.33 -10.62 3.88
N LYS A 100 2.68 -10.05 5.04
CA LYS A 100 3.41 -10.77 6.11
C LYS A 100 2.59 -11.83 6.84
N TYR A 101 1.28 -11.94 6.57
CA TYR A 101 0.39 -12.96 7.18
C TYR A 101 0.13 -14.14 6.26
N TYR A 102 0.53 -14.04 4.99
CA TYR A 102 0.32 -15.10 4.01
C TYR A 102 1.42 -16.16 4.12
N PHE A 103 1.04 -17.37 4.51
CA PHE A 103 1.93 -18.53 4.70
C PHE A 103 3.08 -18.32 5.69
N LEU A 104 2.94 -17.38 6.60
CA LEU A 104 3.91 -17.09 7.65
C LEU A 104 3.25 -17.20 9.03
N ASP A 105 4.06 -17.43 10.05
CA ASP A 105 3.60 -17.38 11.43
C ASP A 105 3.20 -15.96 11.81
N TRP A 106 2.06 -15.85 12.48
CA TRP A 106 1.56 -14.57 12.93
C TRP A 106 2.13 -14.22 14.31
N PRO A 107 2.53 -12.98 14.52
CA PRO A 107 2.99 -12.59 15.84
C PRO A 107 1.85 -12.71 16.85
N GLU A 108 2.13 -13.29 17.99
CA GLU A 108 1.21 -13.26 19.13
C GLU A 108 0.86 -11.82 19.49
N GLY A 109 -0.38 -11.58 19.86
CA GLY A 109 -0.91 -10.29 20.21
C GLY A 109 -1.72 -10.32 21.50
N ILE A 110 -1.94 -9.16 22.08
CA ILE A 110 -2.82 -8.98 23.25
C ILE A 110 -4.22 -8.74 22.74
N ARG A 111 -5.23 -9.43 23.31
CA ARG A 111 -6.63 -9.20 22.94
C ARG A 111 -7.08 -7.78 23.32
N LEU A 112 -7.90 -7.18 22.48
CA LEU A 112 -8.42 -5.84 22.74
C LEU A 112 -9.20 -5.75 24.05
N CYS A 113 -9.90 -6.80 24.47
CA CYS A 113 -10.60 -6.81 25.77
C CYS A 113 -9.64 -6.64 26.96
N GLU A 114 -8.39 -7.04 26.81
CA GLU A 114 -7.33 -6.94 27.83
C GLU A 114 -6.61 -5.57 27.84
N VAL A 115 -6.84 -4.75 26.81
CA VAL A 115 -6.22 -3.42 26.68
C VAL A 115 -7.01 -2.37 27.42
N SER A 116 -6.33 -1.47 28.14
CA SER A 116 -6.98 -0.41 28.89
C SER A 116 -7.79 0.54 27.98
N ALA A 117 -8.88 1.13 28.52
CA ALA A 117 -9.66 2.13 27.78
C ALA A 117 -8.83 3.34 27.35
N ARG A 118 -7.80 3.71 28.11
CA ARG A 118 -6.86 4.78 27.78
C ARG A 118 -6.03 4.44 26.55
N ASP A 119 -5.51 3.22 26.50
CA ASP A 119 -4.64 2.81 25.40
C ASP A 119 -5.45 2.52 24.13
N LYS A 120 -6.68 1.96 24.24
CA LYS A 120 -7.61 1.90 23.11
C LYS A 120 -7.86 3.25 22.48
N ARG A 121 -8.07 4.30 23.28
CA ARG A 121 -8.26 5.66 22.78
C ARG A 121 -7.05 6.20 22.01
N LYS A 122 -5.83 5.88 22.47
CA LYS A 122 -4.59 6.23 21.75
C LYS A 122 -4.46 5.49 20.43
N ILE A 123 -4.71 4.18 20.45
CA ILE A 123 -4.58 3.29 19.27
C ILE A 123 -5.56 3.70 18.17
N PHE A 124 -6.82 3.92 18.54
CA PHE A 124 -7.88 4.21 17.57
C PHE A 124 -8.13 5.71 17.34
N ARG A 125 -7.49 6.58 18.11
CA ARG A 125 -7.70 8.04 18.07
C ARG A 125 -9.18 8.43 18.14
N CYS A 126 -9.97 7.69 18.93
CA CYS A 126 -11.39 7.97 19.18
C CYS A 126 -11.79 7.56 20.61
N ARG A 127 -12.90 8.12 21.11
CA ARG A 127 -13.34 7.92 22.50
C ARG A 127 -13.89 6.51 22.74
N THR A 128 -14.66 5.98 21.80
CA THR A 128 -15.34 4.69 21.89
C THR A 128 -15.11 3.93 20.57
N PRO A 129 -14.04 3.16 20.45
CA PRO A 129 -13.86 2.33 19.27
C PRO A 129 -14.82 1.14 19.34
N GLU A 130 -15.75 1.07 18.40
CA GLU A 130 -16.62 -0.10 18.20
C GLU A 130 -15.84 -1.17 17.41
N VAL A 131 -14.97 -1.89 18.11
CA VAL A 131 -14.10 -2.92 17.54
C VAL A 131 -14.22 -4.16 18.45
N PRO A 132 -14.38 -5.37 17.87
CA PRO A 132 -14.52 -6.61 18.65
C PRO A 132 -13.40 -6.82 19.66
N GLY A 133 -13.76 -7.19 20.88
CA GLY A 133 -12.83 -7.33 22.00
C GLY A 133 -11.86 -8.51 21.86
N GLU A 134 -12.22 -9.50 21.07
CA GLU A 134 -11.43 -10.69 20.77
C GLU A 134 -10.31 -10.44 19.76
N TRP A 135 -10.37 -9.33 19.01
CA TRP A 135 -9.30 -8.97 18.08
C TRP A 135 -7.99 -8.69 18.81
N THR A 136 -6.88 -9.00 18.17
CA THR A 136 -5.56 -8.91 18.79
C THR A 136 -4.79 -7.67 18.29
N ILE A 137 -4.01 -7.10 19.18
CA ILE A 137 -3.04 -6.04 18.87
C ILE A 137 -1.65 -6.65 18.85
N ALA A 138 -0.94 -6.44 17.76
CA ALA A 138 0.46 -6.78 17.62
C ALA A 138 1.23 -5.55 17.12
N LYS A 139 2.37 -5.24 17.74
CA LYS A 139 3.24 -4.11 17.36
C LYS A 139 2.51 -2.75 17.21
N GLY A 140 1.54 -2.47 18.10
CA GLY A 140 0.85 -1.18 18.19
C GLY A 140 -0.34 -0.99 17.26
N HIS A 141 -0.75 -2.00 16.51
CA HIS A 141 -1.95 -1.95 15.68
C HIS A 141 -2.72 -3.27 15.73
N VAL A 142 -4.01 -3.20 15.40
CA VAL A 142 -4.84 -4.40 15.29
C VAL A 142 -4.30 -5.30 14.19
N SER A 143 -4.09 -6.56 14.53
CA SER A 143 -3.58 -7.56 13.60
C SER A 143 -4.55 -7.78 12.45
N PRO A 144 -4.13 -7.68 11.18
CA PRO A 144 -4.92 -8.06 10.02
C PRO A 144 -5.52 -9.46 10.11
N ALA A 145 -4.85 -10.39 10.80
CA ALA A 145 -5.36 -11.73 11.05
C ALA A 145 -6.71 -11.73 11.80
N SER A 146 -7.01 -10.66 12.56
CA SER A 146 -8.24 -10.54 13.30
C SER A 146 -9.47 -10.13 12.46
N TYR A 147 -9.25 -9.45 11.32
CA TYR A 147 -10.35 -8.86 10.54
C TYR A 147 -10.26 -9.10 9.03
N CYS A 148 -9.18 -9.73 8.56
CA CYS A 148 -9.02 -10.09 7.15
C CYS A 148 -9.20 -11.60 6.97
N ALA A 149 -9.77 -11.99 5.85
CA ALA A 149 -9.93 -13.38 5.45
C ALA A 149 -8.62 -13.96 4.87
N VAL A 150 -7.52 -13.89 5.65
CA VAL A 150 -6.18 -14.32 5.20
C VAL A 150 -6.17 -15.78 4.80
N ASN A 151 -6.82 -16.66 5.57
CA ASN A 151 -6.91 -18.10 5.26
C ASN A 151 -7.64 -18.33 3.93
N PHE A 152 -8.70 -17.59 3.65
CA PHE A 152 -9.37 -17.64 2.35
C PHE A 152 -8.42 -17.17 1.24
N GLY A 153 -7.73 -16.06 1.42
CA GLY A 153 -6.74 -15.58 0.45
C GLY A 153 -5.63 -16.61 0.19
N MET A 154 -5.10 -17.26 1.23
CA MET A 154 -4.11 -18.33 1.10
C MET A 154 -4.63 -19.54 0.32
N SER A 155 -5.89 -19.92 0.52
CA SER A 155 -6.51 -21.06 -0.20
C SER A 155 -6.64 -20.85 -1.70
N MET A 156 -6.46 -19.62 -2.20
CA MET A 156 -6.42 -19.33 -3.63
C MET A 156 -5.13 -19.85 -4.29
N PHE A 157 -4.11 -20.14 -3.52
CA PHE A 157 -2.83 -20.65 -4.00
C PHE A 157 -2.71 -22.16 -3.70
N ARG A 158 -1.99 -22.87 -4.54
CA ARG A 158 -1.77 -24.30 -4.38
C ARG A 158 -1.02 -24.63 -3.08
N ASP A 159 -0.01 -23.82 -2.76
CA ASP A 159 0.87 -23.91 -1.61
C ASP A 159 1.67 -22.61 -1.40
N ALA A 160 2.44 -22.54 -0.32
CA ALA A 160 3.31 -21.42 -0.03
C ALA A 160 4.34 -21.13 -1.14
N HIS A 161 4.90 -22.18 -1.74
CA HIS A 161 5.88 -22.04 -2.82
C HIS A 161 5.28 -21.36 -4.04
N HIS A 162 4.05 -21.73 -4.39
CA HIS A 162 3.31 -21.10 -5.50
C HIS A 162 3.09 -19.59 -5.21
N TYR A 163 2.62 -19.24 -4.01
CA TYR A 163 2.44 -17.85 -3.61
C TYR A 163 3.75 -17.06 -3.65
N PHE A 164 4.80 -17.58 -3.03
CA PHE A 164 6.11 -16.92 -2.97
C PHE A 164 6.75 -16.75 -4.35
N ALA A 165 6.60 -17.75 -5.21
CA ALA A 165 7.07 -17.66 -6.59
C ALA A 165 6.34 -16.54 -7.37
N MET A 166 5.05 -16.37 -7.16
CA MET A 166 4.28 -15.29 -7.78
C MET A 166 4.67 -13.91 -7.23
N VAL A 167 4.77 -13.76 -5.90
CA VAL A 167 5.14 -12.48 -5.26
C VAL A 167 6.54 -12.01 -5.69
N SER A 168 7.48 -12.93 -5.89
CA SER A 168 8.86 -12.62 -6.24
C SER A 168 9.08 -12.31 -7.72
N LYS A 169 8.11 -12.60 -8.59
CA LYS A 169 8.21 -12.29 -10.02
C LYS A 169 7.71 -10.89 -10.34
N ASN A 170 8.42 -10.21 -11.23
CA ASN A 170 7.87 -9.06 -11.94
C ASN A 170 7.23 -9.58 -13.22
N VAL A 171 5.91 -9.48 -13.34
CA VAL A 171 5.15 -10.08 -14.45
C VAL A 171 4.45 -8.95 -15.20
N GLU A 172 4.40 -9.06 -16.52
CA GLU A 172 3.66 -8.12 -17.38
C GLU A 172 2.20 -7.93 -16.94
N GLU A 173 1.60 -8.97 -16.37
CA GLU A 173 0.27 -8.93 -15.76
C GLU A 173 0.12 -7.90 -14.64
N TYR A 174 1.20 -7.61 -13.89
CA TYR A 174 1.16 -6.57 -12.84
C TYR A 174 1.25 -5.16 -13.42
N VAL A 175 1.93 -5.01 -14.55
CA VAL A 175 1.96 -3.74 -15.30
C VAL A 175 0.57 -3.46 -15.87
N SER A 176 -0.06 -4.47 -16.47
CA SER A 176 -1.44 -4.35 -16.96
C SER A 176 -2.41 -4.02 -15.85
N LEU A 177 -2.30 -4.71 -14.71
CA LEU A 177 -3.14 -4.47 -13.54
C LEU A 177 -2.95 -3.07 -12.96
N ALA A 178 -1.71 -2.57 -12.89
CA ALA A 178 -1.41 -1.20 -12.47
C ALA A 178 -2.08 -0.18 -13.40
N ALA A 179 -1.98 -0.38 -14.72
CA ALA A 179 -2.62 0.49 -15.70
C ALA A 179 -4.15 0.49 -15.59
N GLU A 180 -4.76 -0.68 -15.37
CA GLU A 180 -6.21 -0.80 -15.19
C GLU A 180 -6.74 -0.14 -13.90
N LEU A 181 -5.92 -0.09 -12.86
CA LEU A 181 -6.24 0.58 -11.59
C LEU A 181 -5.86 2.07 -11.61
N ASP A 182 -5.41 2.60 -12.75
CA ASP A 182 -4.82 3.94 -12.84
C ASP A 182 -3.71 4.16 -11.80
N ASP A 183 -2.93 3.13 -11.57
CA ASP A 183 -1.98 3.04 -10.46
C ASP A 183 -0.57 3.25 -10.96
N GLY A 184 -0.24 3.79 -12.00
CA GLY A 184 1.10 4.00 -12.52
C GLY A 184 2.01 2.74 -12.44
N GLU A 185 3.02 2.65 -13.24
CA GLU A 185 3.96 1.53 -13.18
C GLU A 185 4.72 1.53 -11.84
N PHE A 186 4.50 0.49 -11.01
CA PHE A 186 5.33 0.25 -9.83
C PHE A 186 6.59 -0.51 -10.24
N LEU A 187 7.67 0.23 -10.33
CA LEU A 187 8.99 -0.31 -10.62
C LEU A 187 9.81 -0.40 -9.35
N THR A 188 10.59 -1.47 -9.20
CA THR A 188 11.66 -1.53 -8.20
C THR A 188 12.72 -0.46 -8.50
N ASP A 189 13.53 -0.09 -7.51
CA ASP A 189 14.63 0.87 -7.74
C ASP A 189 15.53 0.50 -8.93
N PRO A 190 15.96 -0.78 -9.12
CA PRO A 190 16.74 -1.19 -10.29
C PRO A 190 15.99 -1.01 -11.62
N GLU A 191 14.72 -1.41 -11.69
CA GLU A 191 13.90 -1.26 -12.90
C GLU A 191 13.68 0.21 -13.25
N LEU A 192 13.36 1.02 -12.24
CA LEU A 192 13.21 2.45 -12.38
C LEU A 192 14.53 3.10 -12.87
N PHE A 193 15.67 2.62 -12.37
CA PHE A 193 16.99 3.07 -12.82
C PHE A 193 17.22 2.77 -14.30
N VAL A 194 16.88 1.58 -14.76
CA VAL A 194 16.99 1.19 -16.18
C VAL A 194 16.08 2.09 -17.04
N ARG A 195 14.82 2.25 -16.62
CA ARG A 195 13.85 3.08 -17.35
C ARG A 195 14.29 4.53 -17.44
N LEU A 196 14.79 5.09 -16.33
CA LEU A 196 15.27 6.47 -16.29
C LEU A 196 16.51 6.71 -17.14
N ARG A 197 17.39 5.73 -17.27
CA ARG A 197 18.59 5.89 -18.17
C ARG A 197 18.16 6.11 -19.61
N SER A 198 17.17 5.40 -20.11
CA SER A 198 16.64 5.64 -21.45
C SER A 198 16.02 7.03 -21.55
N LEU A 199 15.19 7.39 -20.58
CA LEU A 199 14.46 8.65 -20.49
C LEU A 199 15.40 9.88 -20.48
N VAL A 200 16.43 9.88 -19.62
CA VAL A 200 17.36 11.01 -19.53
C VAL A 200 18.26 11.12 -20.76
N ARG A 201 18.51 10.00 -21.44
CA ARG A 201 19.24 10.01 -22.72
C ARG A 201 18.40 10.64 -23.82
N GLU A 202 17.11 10.33 -23.87
CA GLU A 202 16.18 10.87 -24.85
C GLU A 202 15.91 12.36 -24.61
N ASP A 203 15.63 12.75 -23.36
CA ASP A 203 15.15 14.10 -23.02
C ASP A 203 16.31 15.12 -22.85
N TYR A 204 17.45 14.67 -22.32
CA TYR A 204 18.56 15.56 -21.94
C TYR A 204 19.89 15.23 -22.63
N GLY A 205 19.95 14.15 -23.40
CA GLY A 205 21.17 13.74 -24.11
C GLY A 205 22.30 13.26 -23.19
N VAL A 206 22.03 12.97 -21.91
CA VAL A 206 23.02 12.51 -20.92
C VAL A 206 22.99 11.02 -20.75
N SER A 207 24.13 10.41 -20.45
CA SER A 207 24.27 8.94 -20.33
C SER A 207 24.03 8.44 -18.91
N SER A 208 24.09 9.33 -17.92
CA SER A 208 23.97 8.97 -16.51
C SER A 208 23.08 9.94 -15.75
N LEU A 209 22.33 9.43 -14.78
CA LEU A 209 21.55 10.25 -13.83
C LEU A 209 22.44 11.17 -12.98
N ARG A 210 23.75 10.86 -12.86
CA ARG A 210 24.72 11.70 -12.14
C ARG A 210 25.05 12.98 -12.90
N ASP A 211 24.94 12.95 -14.23
CA ASP A 211 25.28 14.06 -15.10
C ASP A 211 24.14 15.09 -15.21
N LEU A 212 22.98 14.79 -14.64
CA LEU A 212 21.84 15.69 -14.57
C LEU A 212 22.14 16.88 -13.66
N THR A 213 21.82 18.07 -14.15
CA THR A 213 21.79 19.29 -13.33
C THR A 213 20.68 19.22 -12.28
N LYS A 214 20.77 20.05 -11.26
CA LYS A 214 19.74 20.10 -10.20
C LYS A 214 18.33 20.38 -10.74
N PRO A 215 18.09 21.37 -11.63
CA PRO A 215 16.78 21.57 -12.24
C PRO A 215 16.25 20.35 -12.98
N GLN A 216 17.10 19.67 -13.76
CA GLN A 216 16.72 18.44 -14.47
C GLN A 216 16.34 17.30 -13.51
N LYS A 217 17.09 17.13 -12.40
CA LYS A 217 16.71 16.15 -11.35
C LYS A 217 15.35 16.47 -10.73
N LEU A 218 15.03 17.74 -10.51
CA LEU A 218 13.74 18.15 -9.97
C LEU A 218 12.59 17.91 -10.97
N ASP A 219 12.86 18.09 -12.26
CA ASP A 219 11.89 17.80 -13.31
C ASP A 219 11.61 16.29 -13.40
N ILE A 220 12.67 15.49 -13.45
CA ILE A 220 12.55 14.02 -13.38
C ILE A 220 11.86 13.58 -12.08
N ALA A 221 12.10 14.22 -10.95
CA ALA A 221 11.42 13.88 -9.69
C ALA A 221 9.90 14.08 -9.80
N ARG A 222 9.43 15.18 -10.42
CA ARG A 222 8.00 15.42 -10.67
C ARG A 222 7.41 14.37 -11.61
N ARG A 223 8.17 13.99 -12.63
CA ARG A 223 7.77 12.95 -13.58
C ARG A 223 7.66 11.59 -12.89
N LEU A 224 8.64 11.21 -12.07
CA LEU A 224 8.60 9.99 -11.25
C LEU A 224 7.37 9.95 -10.34
N ARG A 225 7.03 11.08 -9.74
CA ARG A 225 5.83 11.17 -8.89
C ARG A 225 4.54 10.99 -9.68
N ARG A 226 4.44 11.58 -10.86
CA ARG A 226 3.22 11.60 -11.67
C ARG A 226 3.02 10.30 -12.47
N GLU A 227 4.06 9.83 -13.18
CA GLU A 227 3.96 8.71 -14.11
C GLU A 227 4.17 7.36 -13.43
N PHE A 228 5.13 7.29 -12.50
CA PHE A 228 5.49 6.05 -11.80
C PHE A 228 5.02 6.03 -10.35
N ARG A 229 4.29 7.01 -9.89
CA ARG A 229 3.79 7.16 -8.51
C ARG A 229 4.86 6.86 -7.45
N SER A 230 6.12 7.12 -7.77
CA SER A 230 7.24 6.82 -6.88
C SER A 230 7.12 7.51 -5.54
N SER A 231 7.44 6.79 -4.46
CA SER A 231 7.45 7.36 -3.11
C SER A 231 8.58 8.39 -2.95
N ASN A 232 8.45 9.27 -1.94
CA ASN A 232 9.53 10.22 -1.62
C ASN A 232 10.87 9.51 -1.37
N GLY A 233 10.84 8.34 -0.69
CA GLY A 233 12.01 7.52 -0.44
C GLY A 233 12.65 6.99 -1.72
N GLN A 234 11.85 6.51 -2.66
CA GLN A 234 12.31 6.00 -3.95
C GLN A 234 12.92 7.11 -4.81
N ILE A 235 12.23 8.26 -4.94
CA ILE A 235 12.73 9.44 -5.68
C ILE A 235 14.09 9.88 -5.12
N ARG A 236 14.21 9.94 -3.79
CA ARG A 236 15.46 10.29 -3.12
C ARG A 236 16.60 9.35 -3.50
N ARG A 237 16.39 8.04 -3.39
CA ARG A 237 17.42 7.03 -3.65
C ARG A 237 17.86 7.03 -5.11
N VAL A 238 16.90 7.07 -6.03
CA VAL A 238 17.17 6.94 -7.46
C VAL A 238 17.85 8.19 -8.04
N LEU A 239 17.45 9.39 -7.61
CA LEU A 239 18.01 10.64 -8.11
C LEU A 239 19.16 11.20 -7.25
N GLY A 240 19.45 10.58 -6.11
CA GLY A 240 20.45 11.07 -5.16
C GLY A 240 20.09 12.44 -4.58
N LEU A 241 18.80 12.69 -4.34
CA LEU A 241 18.32 13.91 -3.69
C LEU A 241 18.34 13.75 -2.16
N THR A 242 18.40 14.87 -1.46
CA THR A 242 18.25 14.89 0.01
C THR A 242 16.80 14.71 0.42
N GLN A 243 16.57 14.28 1.67
CA GLN A 243 15.20 14.18 2.21
C GLN A 243 14.49 15.53 2.22
N TYR A 244 15.24 16.61 2.52
CA TYR A 244 14.72 17.97 2.51
C TYR A 244 14.21 18.38 1.12
N GLU A 245 15.01 18.15 0.07
CA GLU A 245 14.64 18.48 -1.30
C GLU A 245 13.38 17.75 -1.75
N VAL A 246 13.29 16.46 -1.45
CA VAL A 246 12.12 15.66 -1.84
C VAL A 246 10.87 16.07 -1.04
N ASN A 247 11.00 16.31 0.25
CA ASN A 247 9.88 16.75 1.08
C ASN A 247 9.40 18.17 0.73
N THR A 248 10.30 19.04 0.29
CA THR A 248 9.94 20.37 -0.23
C THR A 248 9.14 20.28 -1.53
N LEU A 249 9.51 19.35 -2.43
CA LEU A 249 8.77 19.11 -3.67
C LEU A 249 7.42 18.43 -3.45
N PHE A 250 7.38 17.49 -2.51
CA PHE A 250 6.23 16.62 -2.23
C PHE A 250 5.99 16.55 -0.72
N PRO A 251 5.39 17.57 -0.12
CA PRO A 251 5.10 17.59 1.30
C PRO A 251 4.24 16.39 1.71
N LEU A 252 4.60 15.72 2.81
CA LEU A 252 3.84 14.60 3.38
C LEU A 252 2.62 15.07 4.15
N THR A 253 2.66 16.32 4.62
CA THR A 253 1.53 17.00 5.26
C THR A 253 1.38 18.37 4.63
N ALA A 254 0.15 18.81 4.37
CA ALA A 254 -0.07 20.23 4.12
C ALA A 254 0.37 20.98 5.37
N GLU A 255 1.35 21.86 5.26
CA GLU A 255 1.66 22.81 6.31
C GLU A 255 0.38 23.59 6.61
N SER A 256 0.02 23.58 7.89
CA SER A 256 -1.10 24.32 8.47
C SER A 256 -0.79 25.80 8.53
#